data_ab4b821ded570b5147a7ce40768f9201
#
_entry.id   ab4b821ded570b5147a7ce40768f9201
#
_cell.length_a   1.000
_cell.length_b   1.000
_cell.length_c   1.000
_cell.angle_alpha   90.00
_cell.angle_beta   90.00
_cell.angle_gamma   90.00
#
_symmetry.space_group_name_H-M   'P 1'
#
loop_
_entity.id
_entity.type
_entity.pdbx_description
1 polymer ?
#
loop_
_entity_poly.entity_id
_entity_poly.type
_entity_poly.pdbx_seq_one_letter_code
_entity_poly.pdbx_strand_id
1 'polypeptide(L)'
;MKKLRFFVVSDSVGETAEIAVMAVVSQFRPNFDQVDIRRFPHIQDMGHIENIVTIAKKQKAIIIYTLVKKELRNALDQLGEQNGVQVIDLLGPMMDLVEKKLEQKPLEKPGLVHQLNDFYF
;
A
#
# COMPACT_ATOMS: atom_id res chain seq x y z
N MET A 1 -3.61 25.69 -6.78
CA MET A 1 -3.81 24.37 -7.37
C MET A 1 -3.68 23.30 -6.30
N LYS A 2 -4.53 22.31 -6.34
CA LYS A 2 -4.49 21.21 -5.38
C LYS A 2 -3.37 20.25 -5.74
N LYS A 3 -2.50 19.98 -4.79
CA LYS A 3 -1.47 18.97 -4.94
C LYS A 3 -2.02 17.63 -4.47
N LEU A 4 -1.88 16.62 -5.31
CA LEU A 4 -2.31 15.26 -4.99
C LEU A 4 -1.13 14.51 -4.38
N ARG A 5 -1.27 14.05 -3.16
CA ARG A 5 -0.20 13.35 -2.45
C ARG A 5 -0.58 11.89 -2.21
N PHE A 6 0.34 11.01 -2.59
CA PHE A 6 0.21 9.58 -2.34
C PHE A 6 1.32 9.11 -1.40
N PHE A 7 0.93 8.38 -0.37
CA PHE A 7 1.87 7.67 0.49
C PHE A 7 1.80 6.19 0.11
N VAL A 8 2.89 5.68 -0.41
CA VAL A 8 3.00 4.27 -0.81
C VAL A 8 3.61 3.51 0.37
N VAL A 9 2.81 2.68 1.02
CA VAL A 9 3.20 1.94 2.22
C VAL A 9 3.38 0.47 1.88
N SER A 10 4.56 -0.09 2.20
CA SER A 10 4.87 -1.47 1.85
C SER A 10 5.71 -2.12 2.94
N ASP A 11 5.56 -3.43 3.08
CA ASP A 11 6.45 -4.24 3.91
C ASP A 11 7.70 -4.71 3.15
N SER A 12 7.80 -4.35 1.87
CA SER A 12 8.96 -4.57 1.03
C SER A 12 9.43 -3.21 0.50
N VAL A 13 9.79 -3.10 -0.79
CA VAL A 13 10.37 -1.86 -1.33
C VAL A 13 9.35 -0.81 -1.80
N GLY A 14 8.10 -1.20 -2.00
CA GLY A 14 7.05 -0.27 -2.41
C GLY A 14 6.93 -0.06 -3.91
N GLU A 15 7.63 -0.85 -4.70
CA GLU A 15 7.64 -0.69 -6.16
C GLU A 15 6.29 -0.97 -6.79
N THR A 16 5.61 -2.04 -6.36
CA THR A 16 4.33 -2.44 -6.93
C THR A 16 3.27 -1.34 -6.76
N ALA A 17 3.16 -0.80 -5.55
CA ALA A 17 2.19 0.25 -5.27
C ALA A 17 2.52 1.53 -6.00
N GLU A 18 3.80 1.88 -6.12
CA GLU A 18 4.20 3.08 -6.85
C GLU A 18 3.88 2.96 -8.33
N ILE A 19 4.15 1.80 -8.95
CA ILE A 19 3.80 1.57 -10.35
C ILE A 19 2.30 1.67 -10.55
N ALA A 20 1.50 1.11 -9.63
CA ALA A 20 0.05 1.20 -9.69
C ALA A 20 -0.43 2.65 -9.65
N VAL A 21 0.12 3.46 -8.75
CA VAL A 21 -0.21 4.89 -8.66
C VAL A 21 0.15 5.59 -9.97
N MET A 22 1.34 5.34 -10.51
CA MET A 22 1.78 5.96 -11.75
C MET A 22 0.86 5.57 -12.92
N ALA A 23 0.44 4.31 -12.98
CA ALA A 23 -0.47 3.84 -14.03
C ALA A 23 -1.81 4.57 -13.97
N VAL A 24 -2.36 4.76 -12.77
CA VAL A 24 -3.62 5.46 -12.59
C VAL A 24 -3.48 6.94 -12.95
N VAL A 25 -2.46 7.58 -12.41
CA VAL A 25 -2.22 9.02 -12.60
C VAL A 25 -2.02 9.35 -14.07
N SER A 26 -1.33 8.48 -14.82
CA SER A 26 -1.06 8.71 -16.24
C SER A 26 -2.32 8.77 -17.09
N GLN A 27 -3.43 8.20 -16.63
CA GLN A 27 -4.70 8.24 -17.35
C GLN A 27 -5.36 9.62 -17.31
N PHE A 28 -4.91 10.49 -16.43
CA PHE A 28 -5.51 11.80 -16.24
C PHE A 28 -4.67 12.94 -16.80
N ARG A 29 -3.60 12.61 -17.51
CA ARG A 29 -2.65 13.56 -18.07
C ARG A 29 -2.28 14.65 -17.06
N PRO A 30 -1.78 14.27 -15.89
CA PRO A 30 -1.53 15.23 -14.84
C PRO A 30 -0.38 16.14 -15.22
N ASN A 31 -0.41 17.32 -14.68
CA ASN A 31 0.79 18.10 -14.53
C ASN A 31 1.58 17.42 -13.40
N PHE A 32 2.76 16.89 -13.69
CA PHE A 32 3.56 16.14 -12.72
C PHE A 32 3.89 16.95 -11.46
N ASP A 33 3.91 18.26 -11.55
CA ASP A 33 4.12 19.11 -10.39
C ASP A 33 2.97 19.05 -9.39
N GLN A 34 1.82 18.50 -9.79
CA GLN A 34 0.65 18.39 -8.94
C GLN A 34 0.56 17.03 -8.23
N VAL A 35 1.45 16.09 -8.55
CA VAL A 35 1.44 14.75 -7.98
C VAL A 35 2.73 14.53 -7.21
N ASP A 36 2.59 14.14 -5.96
CA ASP A 36 3.71 13.88 -5.08
C ASP A 36 3.57 12.44 -4.54
N ILE A 37 4.62 11.63 -4.68
CA ILE A 37 4.61 10.24 -4.23
C ILE A 37 5.75 10.06 -3.23
N ARG A 38 5.39 9.61 -2.03
CA ARG A 38 6.38 9.32 -0.99
C ARG A 38 6.28 7.85 -0.62
N ARG A 39 7.42 7.16 -0.61
CA ARG A 39 7.50 5.75 -0.21
C ARG A 39 7.76 5.60 1.28
N PHE A 40 7.08 4.64 1.89
CA PHE A 40 7.33 4.17 3.23
C PHE A 40 7.57 2.66 3.14
N PRO A 41 8.81 2.24 2.83
CA PRO A 41 9.12 0.82 2.66
C PRO A 41 9.42 0.13 3.98
N HIS A 42 9.44 -1.20 3.94
CA HIS A 42 9.87 -2.06 5.06
C HIS A 42 9.07 -1.85 6.34
N ILE A 43 7.79 -1.57 6.21
CA ILE A 43 6.90 -1.37 7.35
C ILE A 43 6.58 -2.74 7.96
N GLN A 44 6.86 -2.91 9.25
CA GLN A 44 6.72 -4.18 9.94
C GLN A 44 6.00 -4.08 11.28
N ASP A 45 5.74 -2.89 11.78
CA ASP A 45 5.13 -2.73 13.09
C ASP A 45 4.02 -1.68 13.13
N MET A 46 3.24 -1.75 14.19
CA MET A 46 2.08 -0.88 14.40
C MET A 46 2.47 0.57 14.63
N GLY A 47 3.58 0.82 15.28
CA GLY A 47 4.05 2.18 15.55
C GLY A 47 4.31 2.95 14.26
N HIS A 48 4.90 2.31 13.27
CA HIS A 48 5.12 2.92 11.97
C HIS A 48 3.79 3.25 11.29
N ILE A 49 2.82 2.33 11.36
CA ILE A 49 1.51 2.54 10.75
C ILE A 49 0.79 3.72 11.38
N GLU A 50 0.78 3.82 12.69
CA GLU A 50 0.17 4.94 13.40
C GLU A 50 0.79 6.27 12.99
N ASN A 51 2.11 6.31 12.90
CA ASN A 51 2.84 7.51 12.51
C ASN A 51 2.52 7.94 11.07
N ILE A 52 2.49 6.97 10.16
CA ILE A 52 2.17 7.24 8.75
C ILE A 52 0.76 7.84 8.61
N VAL A 53 -0.23 7.27 9.31
CA VAL A 53 -1.60 7.78 9.27
C VAL A 53 -1.66 9.20 9.81
N THR A 54 -0.94 9.49 10.89
CA THR A 54 -0.87 10.84 11.46
C THR A 54 -0.33 11.85 10.44
N ILE A 55 0.76 11.49 9.76
CA ILE A 55 1.35 12.37 8.74
C ILE A 55 0.41 12.53 7.55
N ALA A 56 -0.20 11.43 7.10
CA ALA A 56 -1.13 11.46 5.98
C ALA A 56 -2.34 12.36 6.26
N LYS A 57 -2.85 12.33 7.48
CA LYS A 57 -3.95 13.20 7.89
C LYS A 57 -3.56 14.67 7.77
N LYS A 58 -2.38 15.03 8.26
CA LYS A 58 -1.89 16.41 8.21
C LYS A 58 -1.68 16.90 6.78
N GLN A 59 -1.15 16.05 5.91
CA GLN A 59 -0.82 16.40 4.54
C GLN A 59 -1.95 16.12 3.56
N LYS A 60 -3.05 15.56 4.03
CA LYS A 60 -4.19 15.17 3.19
C LYS A 60 -3.76 14.20 2.09
N ALA A 61 -2.91 13.23 2.45
CA ALA A 61 -2.40 12.23 1.51
C ALA A 61 -3.35 11.03 1.43
N ILE A 62 -3.32 10.37 0.28
CA ILE A 62 -3.99 9.10 0.06
C ILE A 62 -2.95 8.00 0.31
N ILE A 63 -3.31 6.99 1.09
CA ILE A 63 -2.42 5.86 1.36
C ILE A 63 -2.77 4.71 0.42
N ILE A 64 -1.76 4.23 -0.32
CA ILE A 64 -1.87 3.03 -1.14
C ILE A 64 -0.88 2.03 -0.56
N TYR A 65 -1.36 0.84 -0.17
CA TYR A 65 -0.45 -0.07 0.50
C TYR A 65 -0.43 -1.49 -0.06
N THR A 66 0.72 -2.13 0.12
CA THR A 66 0.95 -3.54 -0.20
C THR A 66 1.56 -4.19 1.04
N LEU A 67 0.70 -4.65 1.93
CA LEU A 67 1.09 -5.34 3.16
C LEU A 67 0.51 -6.75 3.12
N VAL A 68 1.32 -7.74 3.46
CA VAL A 68 0.88 -9.13 3.41
C VAL A 68 0.37 -9.64 4.75
N LYS A 69 0.75 -9.01 5.87
CA LYS A 69 0.26 -9.41 7.19
C LYS A 69 -1.13 -8.84 7.45
N LYS A 70 -2.08 -9.70 7.69
CA LYS A 70 -3.48 -9.32 7.89
C LYS A 70 -3.65 -8.35 9.06
N GLU A 71 -2.88 -8.53 10.13
CA GLU A 71 -2.92 -7.65 11.29
C GLU A 71 -2.59 -6.20 10.91
N LEU A 72 -1.53 -6.01 10.10
CA LEU A 72 -1.11 -4.67 9.66
C LEU A 72 -2.10 -4.07 8.67
N ARG A 73 -2.64 -4.88 7.77
CA ARG A 73 -3.67 -4.41 6.82
C ARG A 73 -4.90 -3.92 7.55
N ASN A 74 -5.40 -4.71 8.49
CA ASN A 74 -6.58 -4.35 9.28
C ASN A 74 -6.34 -3.08 10.10
N ALA A 75 -5.17 -2.97 10.70
CA ALA A 75 -4.81 -1.79 11.49
C ALA A 75 -4.78 -0.53 10.63
N LEU A 76 -4.20 -0.61 9.44
CA LEU A 76 -4.10 0.54 8.56
C LEU A 76 -5.48 0.97 8.05
N ASP A 77 -6.32 0.01 7.67
CA ASP A 77 -7.68 0.31 7.24
C ASP A 77 -8.49 0.97 8.36
N GLN A 78 -8.39 0.44 9.58
CA GLN A 78 -9.13 0.95 10.72
C GLN A 78 -8.66 2.35 11.13
N LEU A 79 -7.35 2.55 11.20
CA LEU A 79 -6.79 3.86 11.54
C LEU A 79 -7.11 4.91 10.48
N GLY A 80 -7.09 4.52 9.21
CA GLY A 80 -7.47 5.41 8.13
C GLY A 80 -8.91 5.87 8.27
N GLU A 81 -9.82 4.93 8.52
CA GLU A 81 -11.23 5.25 8.72
C GLU A 81 -11.44 6.18 9.92
N GLN A 82 -10.80 5.88 11.04
CA GLN A 82 -10.92 6.69 12.25
C GLN A 82 -10.39 8.12 12.08
N ASN A 83 -9.42 8.31 11.21
CA ASN A 83 -8.76 9.60 11.00
C ASN A 83 -9.18 10.33 9.74
N GLY A 84 -10.15 9.79 8.99
CA GLY A 84 -10.58 10.41 7.75
C GLY A 84 -9.55 10.38 6.64
N VAL A 85 -8.61 9.43 6.69
CA VAL A 85 -7.58 9.24 5.67
C VAL A 85 -8.03 8.14 4.72
N GLN A 86 -8.00 8.43 3.42
CA GLN A 86 -8.33 7.43 2.40
C GLN A 86 -7.19 6.44 2.27
N VAL A 87 -7.53 5.14 2.34
CA VAL A 87 -6.57 4.05 2.32
C VAL A 87 -7.03 3.01 1.31
N ILE A 88 -6.13 2.57 0.44
CA ILE A 88 -6.42 1.54 -0.56
C ILE A 88 -5.48 0.37 -0.37
N ASP A 89 -6.06 -0.81 -0.16
CA ASP A 89 -5.36 -2.08 -0.04
C ASP A 89 -5.27 -2.73 -1.42
N LEU A 90 -4.09 -2.76 -2.01
CA LEU A 90 -3.92 -3.32 -3.36
C LEU A 90 -3.93 -4.84 -3.40
N LEU A 91 -3.40 -5.49 -2.36
CA LEU A 91 -3.22 -6.95 -2.38
C LEU A 91 -4.25 -7.70 -1.56
N GLY A 92 -4.78 -7.08 -0.51
CA GLY A 92 -5.60 -7.75 0.47
C GLY A 92 -6.85 -8.43 -0.09
N PRO A 93 -7.68 -7.73 -0.86
CA PRO A 93 -8.88 -8.36 -1.42
C PRO A 93 -8.57 -9.57 -2.30
N MET A 94 -7.52 -9.49 -3.11
CA MET A 94 -7.09 -10.60 -3.95
C MET A 94 -6.53 -11.75 -3.11
N MET A 95 -5.72 -11.43 -2.10
CA MET A 95 -5.20 -12.43 -1.18
C MET A 95 -6.31 -13.17 -0.45
N ASP A 96 -7.31 -12.44 0.02
CA ASP A 96 -8.44 -13.05 0.72
C ASP A 96 -9.25 -14.00 -0.18
N LEU A 97 -9.41 -13.60 -1.45
CA LEU A 97 -10.09 -14.45 -2.43
C LEU A 97 -9.29 -15.71 -2.73
N VAL A 98 -7.98 -15.57 -2.94
CA VAL A 98 -7.11 -16.72 -3.24
C VAL A 98 -7.04 -17.67 -2.04
N GLU A 99 -6.94 -17.13 -0.82
CA GLU A 99 -6.95 -17.93 0.39
C GLU A 99 -8.21 -18.82 0.45
N LYS A 100 -9.36 -18.22 0.15
CA LYS A 100 -10.63 -18.91 0.16
C LYS A 100 -10.71 -20.01 -0.91
N LYS A 101 -10.23 -19.68 -2.13
CA LYS A 101 -10.28 -20.63 -3.26
C LYS A 101 -9.32 -21.80 -3.09
N LEU A 102 -8.14 -21.54 -2.55
CA LEU A 102 -7.13 -22.59 -2.32
C LEU A 102 -7.31 -23.31 -0.99
N GLU A 103 -8.16 -22.78 -0.10
CA GLU A 103 -8.32 -23.31 1.26
C GLU A 103 -6.97 -23.41 1.97
N GLN A 104 -6.13 -22.38 1.78
CA GLN A 104 -4.77 -22.33 2.29
C GLN A 104 -4.48 -20.93 2.78
N LYS A 105 -3.85 -20.82 3.96
CA LYS A 105 -3.48 -19.52 4.51
C LYS A 105 -2.24 -18.97 3.83
N PRO A 106 -2.17 -17.66 3.60
CA PRO A 106 -0.97 -17.06 3.02
C PRO A 106 0.21 -17.16 3.98
N LEU A 107 1.42 -17.16 3.41
CA LEU A 107 2.65 -17.22 4.21
C LEU A 107 2.92 -15.94 4.99
N GLU A 108 2.34 -14.81 4.55
CA GLU A 108 2.54 -13.49 5.15
C GLU A 108 4.01 -13.07 5.22
N LYS A 109 4.79 -13.46 4.19
CA LYS A 109 6.21 -13.09 4.09
C LYS A 109 6.39 -11.98 3.06
N PRO A 110 6.93 -10.84 3.46
CA PRO A 110 7.19 -9.74 2.51
C PRO A 110 8.18 -10.12 1.42
N GLY A 111 7.97 -9.60 0.22
CA GLY A 111 8.94 -9.69 -0.86
C GLY A 111 9.01 -11.03 -1.58
N LEU A 112 8.06 -11.93 -1.37
CA LEU A 112 8.09 -13.24 -2.03
C LEU A 112 8.07 -13.14 -3.55
N VAL A 113 7.46 -12.11 -4.12
CA VAL A 113 7.41 -11.92 -5.56
C VAL A 113 8.80 -11.87 -6.19
N HIS A 114 9.77 -11.37 -5.45
CA HIS A 114 11.15 -11.29 -5.95
C HIS A 114 11.83 -12.64 -6.04
N GLN A 115 11.30 -13.66 -5.37
CA GLN A 115 11.84 -15.03 -5.41
C GLN A 115 11.23 -15.84 -6.54
N LEU A 116 10.13 -15.40 -7.15
CA LEU A 116 9.50 -16.14 -8.24
C LEU A 116 10.40 -16.27 -9.46
N ASN A 117 11.23 -15.27 -9.72
CA ASN A 117 12.14 -15.29 -10.85
C ASN A 117 13.09 -16.47 -10.80
N ASP A 118 13.49 -16.90 -9.59
CA ASP A 118 14.42 -18.01 -9.42
C ASP A 118 13.78 -19.36 -9.71
N PHE A 119 12.44 -19.45 -9.60
CA PHE A 119 11.70 -20.70 -9.77
C PHE A 119 10.96 -20.83 -11.08
N TYR A 120 10.54 -19.72 -11.68
CA TYR A 120 9.61 -19.73 -12.82
C TYR A 120 10.17 -19.04 -14.06
N PHE A 121 11.20 -18.27 -13.94
CA PHE A 121 11.80 -17.51 -15.03
C PHE A 121 13.31 -17.72 -15.12
#